data_0b90d641eec735db9d756e6f75cc4846
#
_entry.id   0b90d641eec735db9d756e6f75cc4846
#
_cell.length_a   1.000
_cell.length_b   1.000
_cell.length_c   1.000
_cell.angle_alpha   90.00
_cell.angle_beta   90.00
_cell.angle_gamma   90.00
#
_symmetry.space_group_name_H-M   'P 1'
#
loop_
_entity.id
_entity.type
_entity.pdbx_description
1 polymer ?
#
loop_
_entity_poly.entity_id
_entity_poly.type
_entity_poly.pdbx_seq_one_letter_code
_entity_poly.pdbx_strand_id
1 'polypeptide(L)'
;FLMGAARLPAFESEYDFAGAIRGEPIEVVKGETVDLPIPATAEIVIEGEVDPDALKPEGPFGEYTGYYSGVGTTDRHFIKVNCVTHRNSPIFWTTTVGRPVTDTHMTMALTYGATLWQELVAMRIPGIQAVYCPPEGAGRFLAIISVKQMYPGHAAQVGTAAISTEMGAYGLKTVIVVDHDIDPWDLPRVLWALSFRFQPSRAEFIKRGRSTPLDPSLPIDARDITSRIIIDATIPFEWKEKPCLLYTSPSPRDRTR
;
A
#
# COMPACT_ATOMS: atom_id res chain seq x y z
N PHE A 1 15.99 2.30 2.76
CA PHE A 1 15.08 1.94 1.65
C PHE A 1 13.62 1.89 2.09
N LEU A 2 13.28 1.12 3.15
CA LEU A 2 11.92 1.10 3.72
C LEU A 2 11.41 2.49 4.05
N MET A 3 12.27 3.35 4.56
CA MET A 3 11.91 4.72 4.95
C MET A 3 11.55 5.61 3.77
N GLY A 4 12.21 5.43 2.63
CA GLY A 4 11.86 6.18 1.42
C GLY A 4 10.47 5.85 0.85
N ALA A 5 9.85 4.74 1.26
CA ALA A 5 8.53 4.31 0.83
C ALA A 5 7.46 4.43 1.94
N ALA A 6 7.86 4.61 3.20
CA ALA A 6 6.93 4.74 4.32
C ALA A 6 6.29 6.14 4.35
N ARG A 7 5.01 6.19 4.70
CA ARG A 7 4.36 7.43 5.08
C ARG A 7 4.32 7.50 6.61
N LEU A 8 4.96 8.49 7.16
CA LEU A 8 4.95 8.77 8.58
C LEU A 8 3.90 9.83 8.91
N PRO A 9 3.37 9.85 10.13
CA PRO A 9 2.55 10.95 10.62
C PRO A 9 3.26 12.30 10.51
N ALA A 10 2.50 13.36 10.37
CA ALA A 10 3.08 14.70 10.34
C ALA A 10 3.93 14.96 11.59
N PHE A 11 5.08 15.58 11.39
CA PHE A 11 6.07 15.95 12.42
C PHE A 11 6.90 14.77 12.99
N GLU A 12 6.76 13.55 12.46
CA GLU A 12 7.69 12.48 12.76
C GLU A 12 8.85 12.46 11.75
N SER A 13 10.06 12.17 12.26
CA SER A 13 11.26 12.12 11.44
C SER A 13 11.51 10.70 10.93
N GLU A 14 11.77 10.57 9.63
CA GLU A 14 12.20 9.30 9.03
C GLU A 14 13.51 8.79 9.64
N TYR A 15 14.39 9.67 10.11
CA TYR A 15 15.62 9.27 10.81
C TYR A 15 15.34 8.61 12.15
N ASP A 16 14.39 9.17 12.92
CA ASP A 16 14.02 8.60 14.23
C ASP A 16 13.36 7.24 14.06
N PHE A 17 12.47 7.12 13.08
CA PHE A 17 11.83 5.85 12.76
C PHE A 17 12.82 4.80 12.25
N ALA A 18 13.75 5.20 11.36
CA ALA A 18 14.81 4.32 10.89
C ALA A 18 15.72 3.87 12.02
N GLY A 19 16.05 4.78 12.95
CA GLY A 19 16.81 4.47 14.16
C GLY A 19 16.08 3.47 15.06
N ALA A 20 14.76 3.65 15.24
CA ALA A 20 13.94 2.74 16.03
C ALA A 20 13.91 1.31 15.44
N ILE A 21 13.77 1.18 14.11
CA ILE A 21 13.84 -0.12 13.42
C ILE A 21 15.22 -0.76 13.57
N ARG A 22 16.28 0.05 13.44
CA ARG A 22 17.67 -0.41 13.52
C ARG A 22 18.09 -0.76 14.95
N GLY A 23 17.44 -0.17 15.95
CA GLY A 23 17.77 -0.30 17.37
C GLY A 23 18.93 0.61 17.81
N GLU A 24 19.36 1.54 16.95
CA GLU A 24 20.41 2.52 17.24
C GLU A 24 20.17 3.81 16.44
N PRO A 25 20.60 4.98 16.94
CA PRO A 25 20.45 6.24 16.23
C PRO A 25 21.11 6.23 14.85
N ILE A 26 20.48 6.93 13.89
CA ILE A 26 21.11 7.19 12.60
C ILE A 26 22.12 8.33 12.79
N GLU A 27 23.39 8.06 12.56
CA GLU A 27 24.41 9.10 12.54
C GLU A 27 24.21 10.02 11.34
N VAL A 28 24.25 11.33 11.58
CA VAL A 28 24.10 12.33 10.54
C VAL A 28 25.27 13.30 10.54
N VAL A 29 25.59 13.81 9.37
CA VAL A 29 26.57 14.90 9.16
C VAL A 29 25.84 16.05 8.46
N LYS A 30 26.43 17.24 8.52
CA LYS A 30 25.93 18.39 7.76
C LYS A 30 26.29 18.24 6.28
N GLY A 31 25.39 18.69 5.39
CA GLY A 31 25.66 18.78 3.96
C GLY A 31 26.79 19.76 3.65
N GLU A 32 27.48 19.58 2.52
CA GLU A 32 28.57 20.42 2.06
C GLU A 32 28.07 21.79 1.58
N THR A 33 26.93 21.84 0.92
CA THR A 33 26.36 23.05 0.30
C THR A 33 25.00 23.44 0.86
N VAL A 34 24.34 22.55 1.59
CA VAL A 34 23.02 22.78 2.19
C VAL A 34 23.07 22.51 3.70
N ASP A 35 22.29 23.27 4.47
CA ASP A 35 22.20 23.09 5.92
C ASP A 35 21.13 22.06 6.28
N LEU A 36 21.34 20.84 5.80
CA LEU A 36 20.45 19.70 6.05
C LEU A 36 21.25 18.53 6.61
N PRO A 37 20.66 17.72 7.51
CA PRO A 37 21.29 16.50 8.00
C PRO A 37 21.33 15.43 6.91
N ILE A 38 22.48 14.80 6.74
CA ILE A 38 22.73 13.73 5.77
C ILE A 38 23.16 12.49 6.52
N PRO A 39 22.65 11.28 6.22
CA PRO A 39 23.14 10.05 6.83
C PRO A 39 24.64 9.89 6.59
N ALA A 40 25.42 9.78 7.68
CA ALA A 40 26.90 9.73 7.62
C ALA A 40 27.41 8.52 6.82
N THR A 41 26.59 7.48 6.67
CA THR A 41 26.91 6.25 5.94
C THR A 41 26.34 6.23 4.52
N ALA A 42 25.80 7.35 4.00
CA ALA A 42 25.27 7.39 2.64
C ALA A 42 26.34 7.03 1.61
N GLU A 43 25.97 6.24 0.62
CA GLU A 43 26.89 5.82 -0.45
C GLU A 43 27.13 6.96 -1.45
N ILE A 44 26.06 7.68 -1.80
CA ILE A 44 26.07 8.82 -2.72
C ILE A 44 25.12 9.87 -2.17
N VAL A 45 25.54 11.12 -2.19
CA VAL A 45 24.72 12.27 -1.79
C VAL A 45 24.69 13.28 -2.93
N ILE A 46 23.51 13.73 -3.28
CA ILE A 46 23.28 14.78 -4.28
C ILE A 46 22.61 15.95 -3.56
N GLU A 47 23.30 17.07 -3.53
CA GLU A 47 22.82 18.31 -2.92
C GLU A 47 22.44 19.33 -3.97
N GLY A 48 21.37 20.06 -3.75
CA GLY A 48 20.92 21.06 -4.70
C GLY A 48 19.70 21.81 -4.21
N GLU A 49 19.17 22.65 -5.08
CA GLU A 49 18.03 23.52 -4.84
C GLU A 49 16.91 23.22 -5.82
N VAL A 50 15.66 23.31 -5.35
CA VAL A 50 14.46 23.26 -6.18
C VAL A 50 13.86 24.66 -6.23
N ASP A 51 13.78 25.24 -7.42
CA ASP A 51 13.03 26.45 -7.65
C ASP A 51 11.55 26.07 -7.86
N PRO A 52 10.62 26.51 -6.98
CA PRO A 52 9.22 26.17 -7.10
C PRO A 52 8.55 26.73 -8.36
N ASP A 53 9.13 27.77 -8.97
CA ASP A 53 8.59 28.40 -10.18
C ASP A 53 9.22 27.85 -11.47
N ALA A 54 10.27 27.03 -11.38
CA ALA A 54 10.97 26.48 -12.52
C ALA A 54 10.57 25.03 -12.79
N LEU A 55 10.15 24.75 -14.02
CA LEU A 55 9.75 23.43 -14.47
C LEU A 55 10.56 23.00 -15.69
N LYS A 56 10.75 21.71 -15.87
CA LYS A 56 11.33 21.08 -17.07
C LYS A 56 10.50 19.92 -17.54
N PRO A 57 10.47 19.62 -18.84
CA PRO A 57 9.77 18.45 -19.36
C PRO A 57 10.43 17.17 -18.89
N GLU A 58 9.60 16.26 -18.35
CA GLU A 58 9.98 14.94 -17.86
C GLU A 58 9.13 13.85 -18.54
N GLY A 59 9.71 12.69 -18.78
CA GLY A 59 9.02 11.53 -19.35
C GLY A 59 8.92 11.54 -20.88
N PRO A 60 8.13 10.59 -21.46
CA PRO A 60 7.43 9.53 -20.75
C PRO A 60 8.40 8.43 -20.28
N PHE A 61 8.10 7.81 -19.15
CA PHE A 61 8.88 6.68 -18.62
C PHE A 61 7.96 5.58 -18.04
N GLY A 62 8.51 4.38 -17.85
CA GLY A 62 7.77 3.27 -17.28
C GLY A 62 7.58 3.42 -15.78
N GLU A 63 6.38 3.11 -15.30
CA GLU A 63 5.98 3.22 -13.91
C GLU A 63 5.86 1.86 -13.21
N TYR A 64 5.81 1.87 -11.88
CA TYR A 64 5.65 0.68 -11.06
C TYR A 64 4.35 -0.10 -11.34
N THR A 65 3.39 0.50 -12.03
CA THR A 65 2.16 -0.16 -12.48
C THR A 65 2.38 -1.05 -13.70
N GLY A 66 3.55 -1.00 -14.33
CA GLY A 66 3.85 -1.68 -15.59
C GLY A 66 3.37 -0.95 -16.84
N TYR A 67 2.94 0.29 -16.69
CA TYR A 67 2.48 1.16 -17.78
C TYR A 67 3.34 2.43 -17.85
N TYR A 68 3.29 3.14 -18.95
CA TYR A 68 3.93 4.45 -19.07
C TYR A 68 3.18 5.51 -18.25
N SER A 69 3.93 6.46 -17.68
CA SER A 69 3.38 7.59 -16.90
C SER A 69 2.46 8.49 -17.75
N GLY A 70 2.67 8.55 -19.06
CA GLY A 70 1.90 9.36 -20.00
C GLY A 70 2.24 9.04 -21.45
N VAL A 71 1.63 9.76 -22.38
CA VAL A 71 1.89 9.67 -23.85
C VAL A 71 2.88 10.72 -24.34
N GLY A 72 3.37 11.57 -23.46
CA GLY A 72 4.32 12.65 -23.77
C GLY A 72 5.04 13.14 -22.51
N THR A 73 5.74 14.23 -22.63
CA THR A 73 6.40 14.87 -21.50
C THR A 73 5.39 15.65 -20.65
N THR A 74 5.69 15.75 -19.37
CA THR A 74 4.95 16.59 -18.41
C THR A 74 5.94 17.48 -17.69
N ASP A 75 5.64 18.76 -17.52
CA ASP A 75 6.51 19.66 -16.80
C ASP A 75 6.55 19.31 -15.32
N ARG A 76 7.77 19.19 -14.77
CA ARG A 76 8.06 18.82 -13.39
C ARG A 76 9.13 19.70 -12.79
N HIS A 77 9.09 19.86 -11.48
CA HIS A 77 10.19 20.45 -10.73
C HIS A 77 11.45 19.59 -10.88
N PHE A 78 12.59 20.22 -10.87
CA PHE A 78 13.89 19.56 -10.95
C PHE A 78 14.84 20.11 -9.89
N ILE A 79 15.81 19.30 -9.52
CA ILE A 79 16.88 19.70 -8.61
C ILE A 79 18.02 20.28 -9.45
N LYS A 80 18.37 21.54 -9.17
CA LYS A 80 19.61 22.14 -9.65
C LYS A 80 20.73 21.65 -8.75
N VAL A 81 21.51 20.69 -9.23
CA VAL A 81 22.58 20.06 -8.43
C VAL A 81 23.73 21.03 -8.23
N ASN A 82 24.12 21.24 -6.98
CA ASN A 82 25.26 22.08 -6.57
C ASN A 82 26.48 21.24 -6.20
N CYS A 83 26.25 20.04 -5.59
CA CYS A 83 27.32 19.16 -5.13
C CYS A 83 26.92 17.69 -5.26
N VAL A 84 27.88 16.84 -5.55
CA VAL A 84 27.75 15.38 -5.47
C VAL A 84 28.93 14.85 -4.68
N THR A 85 28.64 14.20 -3.55
CA THR A 85 29.63 13.51 -2.73
C THR A 85 29.36 12.02 -2.73
N HIS A 86 30.38 11.19 -2.50
CA HIS A 86 30.25 9.76 -2.48
C HIS A 86 31.34 9.11 -1.63
N ARG A 87 31.08 7.92 -1.16
CA ARG A 87 32.10 7.10 -0.50
C ARG A 87 33.19 6.66 -1.49
N ASN A 88 34.34 6.27 -0.96
CA ASN A 88 35.30 5.53 -1.76
C ASN A 88 34.68 4.22 -2.22
N SER A 89 34.67 3.96 -3.54
CA SER A 89 34.04 2.79 -4.15
C SER A 89 32.54 2.66 -3.77
N PRO A 90 31.69 3.64 -4.10
CA PRO A 90 30.29 3.65 -3.69
C PRO A 90 29.52 2.51 -4.35
N ILE A 91 28.56 1.97 -3.61
CA ILE A 91 27.60 0.99 -4.13
C ILE A 91 26.36 1.75 -4.57
N PHE A 92 26.07 1.75 -5.86
CA PHE A 92 24.83 2.29 -6.38
C PHE A 92 23.76 1.20 -6.42
N TRP A 93 22.91 1.20 -5.39
CA TRP A 93 21.80 0.28 -5.34
C TRP A 93 20.63 0.84 -6.16
N THR A 94 20.17 0.05 -7.11
CA THR A 94 19.05 0.40 -7.98
C THR A 94 18.12 -0.77 -8.13
N THR A 95 16.87 -0.50 -8.51
CA THR A 95 15.88 -1.50 -8.86
C THR A 95 15.22 -1.10 -10.18
N THR A 96 14.71 -2.07 -10.90
CA THR A 96 13.95 -1.79 -12.13
C THR A 96 12.50 -1.47 -11.77
N VAL A 97 12.02 -0.35 -12.30
CA VAL A 97 10.61 -0.01 -12.25
C VAL A 97 9.88 -0.71 -13.39
N GLY A 98 8.81 -1.42 -13.07
CA GLY A 98 8.08 -2.16 -14.10
C GLY A 98 6.85 -2.88 -13.57
N ARG A 99 6.34 -3.78 -14.38
CA ARG A 99 5.17 -4.60 -14.02
C ARG A 99 5.40 -5.34 -12.70
N PRO A 100 4.40 -5.38 -11.79
CA PRO A 100 4.45 -6.21 -10.59
C PRO A 100 4.76 -7.69 -10.90
N VAL A 101 5.59 -8.39 -10.10
CA VAL A 101 6.14 -8.02 -8.80
C VAL A 101 7.63 -7.74 -8.94
N THR A 102 8.10 -6.64 -8.33
CA THR A 102 9.52 -6.28 -8.19
C THR A 102 9.82 -5.93 -6.72
N ASP A 103 11.08 -5.66 -6.37
CA ASP A 103 11.49 -5.24 -5.02
C ASP A 103 10.70 -4.03 -4.53
N THR A 104 10.42 -3.07 -5.42
CA THR A 104 9.60 -1.89 -5.12
C THR A 104 8.21 -2.29 -4.63
N HIS A 105 7.57 -3.23 -5.32
CA HIS A 105 6.21 -3.70 -4.97
C HIS A 105 6.19 -4.43 -3.62
N MET A 106 7.22 -5.24 -3.34
CA MET A 106 7.36 -5.93 -2.06
C MET A 106 7.50 -4.94 -0.91
N THR A 107 8.31 -3.91 -1.09
CA THR A 107 8.48 -2.85 -0.09
C THR A 107 7.19 -2.06 0.11
N MET A 108 6.51 -1.69 -0.97
CA MET A 108 5.22 -0.98 -0.93
C MET A 108 4.14 -1.84 -0.25
N ALA A 109 4.07 -3.13 -0.55
CA ALA A 109 3.10 -4.04 0.06
C ALA A 109 3.26 -4.09 1.58
N LEU A 110 4.50 -4.17 2.06
CA LEU A 110 4.80 -4.20 3.49
C LEU A 110 4.43 -2.87 4.17
N THR A 111 4.92 -1.75 3.64
CA THR A 111 4.73 -0.44 4.28
C THR A 111 3.26 0.00 4.23
N TYR A 112 2.60 -0.15 3.11
CA TYR A 112 1.19 0.25 2.98
C TYR A 112 0.24 -0.65 3.77
N GLY A 113 0.51 -1.95 3.82
CA GLY A 113 -0.26 -2.87 4.66
C GLY A 113 -0.15 -2.52 6.14
N ALA A 114 1.07 -2.22 6.62
CA ALA A 114 1.31 -1.82 7.99
C ALA A 114 0.66 -0.46 8.33
N THR A 115 0.77 0.53 7.44
CA THR A 115 0.15 1.84 7.63
C THR A 115 -1.38 1.73 7.67
N LEU A 116 -1.97 1.00 6.72
CA LEU A 116 -3.42 0.78 6.71
C LEU A 116 -3.91 0.07 7.97
N TRP A 117 -3.14 -0.90 8.46
CA TRP A 117 -3.43 -1.55 9.74
C TRP A 117 -3.44 -0.55 10.89
N GLN A 118 -2.39 0.27 11.02
CA GLN A 118 -2.29 1.27 12.09
C GLN A 118 -3.43 2.29 12.04
N GLU A 119 -3.78 2.78 10.86
CA GLU A 119 -4.87 3.74 10.68
C GLU A 119 -6.23 3.14 11.08
N LEU A 120 -6.50 1.90 10.70
CA LEU A 120 -7.73 1.19 11.10
C LEU A 120 -7.80 0.97 12.62
N VAL A 121 -6.67 0.65 13.26
CA VAL A 121 -6.57 0.54 14.72
C VAL A 121 -6.80 1.90 15.39
N ALA A 122 -6.22 2.98 14.84
CA ALA A 122 -6.42 4.34 15.33
C ALA A 122 -7.89 4.79 15.20
N MET A 123 -8.60 4.34 14.16
CA MET A 123 -10.03 4.53 14.00
C MET A 123 -10.87 3.67 14.96
N ARG A 124 -10.23 2.82 15.78
CA ARG A 124 -10.87 1.92 16.75
C ARG A 124 -11.86 0.94 16.10
N ILE A 125 -11.58 0.48 14.90
CA ILE A 125 -12.37 -0.56 14.25
C ILE A 125 -12.05 -1.90 14.93
N PRO A 126 -13.03 -2.54 15.58
CA PRO A 126 -12.76 -3.78 16.30
C PRO A 126 -12.62 -4.98 15.36
N GLY A 127 -12.08 -6.08 15.86
CA GLY A 127 -12.13 -7.38 15.18
C GLY A 127 -11.21 -7.57 13.99
N ILE A 128 -10.43 -6.58 13.57
CA ILE A 128 -9.44 -6.74 12.49
C ILE A 128 -8.37 -7.72 12.95
N GLN A 129 -8.09 -8.73 12.12
CA GLN A 129 -7.13 -9.78 12.40
C GLN A 129 -5.86 -9.64 11.57
N ALA A 130 -5.99 -9.19 10.32
CA ALA A 130 -4.87 -9.01 9.42
C ALA A 130 -5.24 -8.04 8.29
N VAL A 131 -4.25 -7.32 7.77
CA VAL A 131 -4.35 -6.42 6.62
C VAL A 131 -3.22 -6.74 5.67
N TYR A 132 -3.54 -7.03 4.42
CA TYR A 132 -2.57 -7.31 3.38
C TYR A 132 -2.86 -6.46 2.13
N CYS A 133 -1.83 -5.78 1.66
CA CYS A 133 -1.86 -5.05 0.39
C CYS A 133 -0.97 -5.80 -0.60
N PRO A 134 -1.52 -6.68 -1.47
CA PRO A 134 -0.73 -7.54 -2.35
C PRO A 134 0.22 -6.77 -3.25
N PRO A 135 1.47 -7.23 -3.43
CA PRO A 135 2.42 -6.62 -4.36
C PRO A 135 1.94 -6.70 -5.81
N GLU A 136 1.10 -7.66 -6.16
CA GLU A 136 0.43 -7.77 -7.48
C GLU A 136 -0.50 -6.59 -7.75
N GLY A 137 -1.08 -6.01 -6.72
CA GLY A 137 -1.81 -4.74 -6.74
C GLY A 137 -0.92 -3.53 -6.48
N ALA A 138 0.39 -3.70 -6.68
CA ALA A 138 1.42 -2.70 -6.39
C ALA A 138 1.39 -2.22 -4.92
N GLY A 139 0.91 -3.06 -3.99
CA GLY A 139 0.74 -2.71 -2.58
C GLY A 139 -0.23 -1.56 -2.30
N ARG A 140 -0.89 -1.02 -3.31
CA ARG A 140 -1.66 0.24 -3.20
C ARG A 140 -3.10 0.14 -3.68
N PHE A 141 -3.36 -0.56 -4.80
CA PHE A 141 -4.67 -0.54 -5.46
C PHE A 141 -5.66 -1.57 -4.91
N LEU A 142 -5.15 -2.55 -4.18
CA LEU A 142 -5.89 -3.65 -3.59
C LEU A 142 -5.50 -3.84 -2.14
N ALA A 143 -6.48 -4.00 -1.25
CA ALA A 143 -6.28 -4.46 0.12
C ALA A 143 -7.18 -5.65 0.41
N ILE A 144 -6.69 -6.62 1.16
CA ILE A 144 -7.42 -7.77 1.68
C ILE A 144 -7.38 -7.69 3.20
N ILE A 145 -8.55 -7.68 3.84
CA ILE A 145 -8.67 -7.48 5.28
C ILE A 145 -9.41 -8.65 5.90
N SER A 146 -8.76 -9.35 6.80
CA SER A 146 -9.36 -10.42 7.59
C SER A 146 -9.99 -9.84 8.85
N VAL A 147 -11.25 -10.18 9.11
CA VAL A 147 -12.01 -9.65 10.24
C VAL A 147 -12.77 -10.75 10.98
N LYS A 148 -12.72 -10.73 12.30
CA LYS A 148 -13.65 -11.48 13.15
C LYS A 148 -14.91 -10.64 13.32
N GLN A 149 -15.93 -10.92 12.52
CA GLN A 149 -17.18 -10.17 12.58
C GLN A 149 -17.81 -10.25 13.98
N MET A 150 -18.28 -9.12 14.49
CA MET A 150 -18.87 -8.98 15.82
C MET A 150 -20.35 -8.58 15.77
N TYR A 151 -20.81 -8.05 14.63
CA TYR A 151 -22.18 -7.57 14.43
C TYR A 151 -22.53 -7.53 12.93
N PRO A 152 -23.82 -7.48 12.56
CA PRO A 152 -24.24 -7.30 11.18
C PRO A 152 -23.67 -6.02 10.55
N GLY A 153 -23.23 -6.08 9.28
CA GLY A 153 -22.65 -4.94 8.57
C GLY A 153 -21.19 -4.60 8.94
N HIS A 154 -20.55 -5.40 9.81
CA HIS A 154 -19.16 -5.13 10.23
C HIS A 154 -18.17 -5.17 9.05
N ALA A 155 -18.34 -6.09 8.10
CA ALA A 155 -17.49 -6.16 6.91
C ALA A 155 -17.58 -4.88 6.06
N ALA A 156 -18.78 -4.36 5.85
CA ALA A 156 -18.99 -3.09 5.13
C ALA A 156 -18.34 -1.91 5.86
N GLN A 157 -18.45 -1.87 7.19
CA GLN A 157 -17.78 -0.85 8.01
C GLN A 157 -16.25 -0.91 7.86
N VAL A 158 -15.65 -2.10 7.95
CA VAL A 158 -14.21 -2.30 7.78
C VAL A 158 -13.75 -1.82 6.41
N GLY A 159 -14.45 -2.21 5.35
CA GLY A 159 -14.12 -1.79 3.99
C GLY A 159 -14.25 -0.28 3.78
N THR A 160 -15.31 0.34 4.32
CA THR A 160 -15.53 1.78 4.25
C THR A 160 -14.46 2.54 5.04
N ALA A 161 -14.12 2.06 6.23
CA ALA A 161 -13.04 2.64 7.03
C ALA A 161 -11.72 2.58 6.29
N ALA A 162 -11.36 1.42 5.70
CA ALA A 162 -10.12 1.26 4.96
C ALA A 162 -9.99 2.26 3.80
N ILE A 163 -11.04 2.49 3.04
CA ILE A 163 -11.06 3.47 1.93
C ILE A 163 -10.95 4.91 2.45
N SER A 164 -11.41 5.16 3.67
CA SER A 164 -11.48 6.50 4.27
C SER A 164 -10.22 6.89 5.04
N THR A 165 -9.29 5.96 5.28
CA THR A 165 -7.98 6.25 5.85
C THR A 165 -7.16 7.15 4.93
N GLU A 166 -6.12 7.80 5.42
CA GLU A 166 -5.21 8.58 4.59
C GLU A 166 -4.53 7.70 3.53
N MET A 167 -4.08 6.51 3.95
CA MET A 167 -3.51 5.51 3.04
C MET A 167 -4.51 5.07 1.98
N GLY A 168 -5.74 4.73 2.40
CA GLY A 168 -6.79 4.25 1.50
C GLY A 168 -7.35 5.33 0.58
N ALA A 169 -7.40 6.58 1.03
CA ALA A 169 -7.94 7.70 0.27
C ALA A 169 -7.19 7.97 -1.03
N TYR A 170 -5.93 7.55 -1.13
CA TYR A 170 -5.09 7.79 -2.28
C TYR A 170 -4.66 6.50 -2.98
N GLY A 171 -5.44 6.04 -3.93
CA GLY A 171 -5.10 4.92 -4.82
C GLY A 171 -5.78 3.58 -4.49
N LEU A 172 -6.21 3.33 -3.25
CA LEU A 172 -6.92 2.10 -2.91
C LEU A 172 -8.30 2.08 -3.56
N LYS A 173 -8.51 1.21 -4.53
CA LYS A 173 -9.78 1.13 -5.27
C LYS A 173 -10.54 -0.18 -5.06
N THR A 174 -9.88 -1.21 -4.57
CA THR A 174 -10.52 -2.48 -4.27
C THR A 174 -10.19 -2.92 -2.86
N VAL A 175 -11.21 -3.17 -2.04
CA VAL A 175 -11.06 -3.76 -0.70
C VAL A 175 -11.85 -5.05 -0.66
N ILE A 176 -11.16 -6.14 -0.33
CA ILE A 176 -11.77 -7.45 -0.10
C ILE A 176 -11.77 -7.70 1.41
N VAL A 177 -12.95 -7.90 1.99
CA VAL A 177 -13.08 -8.26 3.40
C VAL A 177 -13.40 -9.74 3.50
N VAL A 178 -12.60 -10.49 4.24
CA VAL A 178 -12.75 -11.92 4.47
C VAL A 178 -12.92 -12.23 5.95
N ASP A 179 -13.49 -13.39 6.29
CA ASP A 179 -13.57 -13.83 7.68
C ASP A 179 -12.20 -14.20 8.26
N HIS A 180 -12.10 -14.23 9.58
CA HIS A 180 -10.89 -14.53 10.34
C HIS A 180 -10.31 -15.95 10.13
N ASP A 181 -11.04 -16.87 9.50
CA ASP A 181 -10.57 -18.18 9.10
C ASP A 181 -9.83 -18.18 7.75
N ILE A 182 -9.77 -17.04 7.08
CA ILE A 182 -9.04 -16.83 5.83
C ILE A 182 -7.82 -15.97 6.12
N ASP A 183 -6.64 -16.52 5.85
CA ASP A 183 -5.40 -15.77 5.84
C ASP A 183 -5.35 -14.90 4.58
N PRO A 184 -5.26 -13.56 4.68
CA PRO A 184 -5.24 -12.67 3.51
C PRO A 184 -3.98 -12.82 2.64
N TRP A 185 -2.91 -13.44 3.13
CA TRP A 185 -1.71 -13.80 2.34
C TRP A 185 -1.89 -15.09 1.54
N ASP A 186 -2.86 -15.94 1.88
CA ASP A 186 -3.22 -17.14 1.10
C ASP A 186 -4.22 -16.75 -0.01
N LEU A 187 -3.70 -16.20 -1.11
CA LEU A 187 -4.52 -15.76 -2.24
C LEU A 187 -5.43 -16.88 -2.81
N PRO A 188 -5.02 -18.15 -2.91
CA PRO A 188 -5.94 -19.24 -3.27
C PRO A 188 -7.15 -19.34 -2.33
N ARG A 189 -6.96 -19.17 -1.02
CA ARG A 189 -8.07 -19.16 -0.05
C ARG A 189 -8.94 -17.91 -0.18
N VAL A 190 -8.35 -16.76 -0.46
CA VAL A 190 -9.11 -15.53 -0.74
C VAL A 190 -9.97 -15.71 -2.00
N LEU A 191 -9.43 -16.28 -3.07
CA LEU A 191 -10.18 -16.59 -4.29
C LEU A 191 -11.30 -17.61 -4.03
N TRP A 192 -11.06 -18.58 -3.17
CA TRP A 192 -12.11 -19.49 -2.72
C TRP A 192 -13.23 -18.74 -2.00
N ALA A 193 -12.90 -17.84 -1.05
CA ALA A 193 -13.89 -17.04 -0.34
C ALA A 193 -14.70 -16.14 -1.30
N LEU A 194 -14.02 -15.51 -2.27
CA LEU A 194 -14.67 -14.75 -3.33
C LEU A 194 -15.64 -15.58 -4.18
N SER A 195 -15.32 -16.86 -4.41
CA SER A 195 -16.13 -17.73 -5.25
C SER A 195 -17.36 -18.29 -4.52
N PHE A 196 -17.26 -18.53 -3.21
CA PHE A 196 -18.26 -19.31 -2.46
C PHE A 196 -18.96 -18.55 -1.33
N ARG A 197 -18.38 -17.44 -0.84
CA ARG A 197 -18.96 -16.61 0.22
C ARG A 197 -19.49 -15.27 -0.26
N PHE A 198 -18.88 -14.71 -1.32
CA PHE A 198 -19.28 -13.43 -1.87
C PHE A 198 -20.56 -13.54 -2.70
N GLN A 199 -21.47 -12.60 -2.48
CA GLN A 199 -22.62 -12.33 -3.34
C GLN A 199 -22.49 -10.90 -3.92
N PRO A 200 -22.62 -10.71 -5.23
CA PRO A 200 -22.49 -9.38 -5.84
C PRO A 200 -23.38 -8.28 -5.24
N SER A 201 -24.54 -8.67 -4.71
CA SER A 201 -25.44 -7.75 -4.01
C SER A 201 -24.88 -7.19 -2.69
N ARG A 202 -23.79 -7.77 -2.17
CA ARG A 202 -23.08 -7.29 -0.97
C ARG A 202 -21.87 -6.43 -1.30
N ALA A 203 -21.65 -6.13 -2.58
CA ALA A 203 -20.61 -5.18 -2.97
C ALA A 203 -21.09 -3.74 -2.75
N GLU A 204 -20.20 -2.94 -2.17
CA GLU A 204 -20.42 -1.50 -2.02
C GLU A 204 -19.62 -0.73 -3.08
N PHE A 205 -20.28 0.16 -3.81
CA PHE A 205 -19.63 0.98 -4.83
C PHE A 205 -19.59 2.45 -4.41
N ILE A 206 -18.38 3.01 -4.42
CA ILE A 206 -18.13 4.44 -4.22
C ILE A 206 -17.80 5.04 -5.59
N LYS A 207 -18.72 5.84 -6.14
CA LYS A 207 -18.62 6.34 -7.52
C LYS A 207 -17.53 7.39 -7.73
N ARG A 208 -17.17 8.15 -6.69
CA ARG A 208 -16.20 9.24 -6.78
C ARG A 208 -15.27 9.21 -5.56
N GLY A 209 -14.01 8.97 -5.79
CA GLY A 209 -12.96 9.05 -4.80
C GLY A 209 -11.69 9.62 -5.43
N ARG A 210 -10.80 10.15 -4.61
CA ARG A 210 -9.48 10.62 -5.07
C ARG A 210 -8.71 9.46 -5.69
N SER A 211 -8.08 9.69 -6.83
CA SER A 211 -7.22 8.73 -7.50
C SER A 211 -5.75 9.14 -7.42
N THR A 212 -4.91 8.36 -8.05
CA THR A 212 -3.49 8.68 -8.32
C THR A 212 -3.32 8.92 -9.82
N PRO A 213 -2.51 9.89 -10.23
CA PRO A 213 -2.21 10.10 -11.64
C PRO A 213 -1.56 8.89 -12.32
N LEU A 214 -1.12 7.90 -11.54
CA LEU A 214 -0.50 6.66 -12.03
C LEU A 214 -1.47 5.48 -12.16
N ASP A 215 -2.78 5.68 -11.93
CA ASP A 215 -3.78 4.62 -12.16
C ASP A 215 -3.98 4.39 -13.67
N PRO A 216 -3.50 3.27 -14.23
CA PRO A 216 -3.58 3.03 -15.67
C PRO A 216 -4.97 2.63 -16.15
N SER A 217 -5.91 2.36 -15.24
CA SER A 217 -7.29 2.01 -15.58
C SER A 217 -8.16 3.22 -15.93
N LEU A 218 -7.64 4.42 -15.73
CA LEU A 218 -8.31 5.67 -16.02
C LEU A 218 -7.69 6.33 -17.26
N PRO A 219 -8.49 7.08 -18.05
CA PRO A 219 -7.97 7.93 -19.11
C PRO A 219 -6.89 8.89 -18.57
N ILE A 220 -5.86 9.14 -19.37
CA ILE A 220 -4.69 9.94 -18.96
C ILE A 220 -5.08 11.35 -18.48
N ASP A 221 -6.07 11.93 -19.13
CA ASP A 221 -6.60 13.27 -18.86
C ASP A 221 -7.65 13.34 -17.73
N ALA A 222 -8.01 12.18 -17.13
CA ALA A 222 -9.07 12.08 -16.13
C ALA A 222 -8.68 11.20 -14.92
N ARG A 223 -7.40 11.22 -14.52
CA ARG A 223 -6.88 10.36 -13.44
C ARG A 223 -7.07 10.89 -12.01
N ASP A 224 -7.74 12.01 -11.84
CA ASP A 224 -7.94 12.61 -10.52
C ASP A 224 -9.02 11.91 -9.69
N ILE A 225 -10.00 11.30 -10.36
CA ILE A 225 -11.17 10.68 -9.74
C ILE A 225 -11.30 9.25 -10.23
N THR A 226 -11.46 8.33 -9.26
CA THR A 226 -11.74 6.91 -9.52
C THR A 226 -13.03 6.47 -8.84
N SER A 227 -13.59 5.35 -9.29
CA SER A 227 -14.56 4.58 -8.51
C SER A 227 -13.85 3.53 -7.67
N ARG A 228 -14.53 3.07 -6.61
CA ARG A 228 -13.99 2.08 -5.67
C ARG A 228 -15.02 1.01 -5.40
N ILE A 229 -14.55 -0.18 -5.03
CA ILE A 229 -15.40 -1.29 -4.66
C ILE A 229 -14.94 -1.89 -3.32
N ILE A 230 -15.91 -2.18 -2.46
CA ILE A 230 -15.74 -3.02 -1.28
C ILE A 230 -16.44 -4.35 -1.59
N ILE A 231 -15.73 -5.44 -1.43
CA ILE A 231 -16.21 -6.81 -1.68
C ILE A 231 -16.28 -7.51 -0.34
N ASP A 232 -17.50 -7.73 0.15
CA ASP A 232 -17.73 -8.52 1.36
C ASP A 232 -17.75 -10.00 1.02
N ALA A 233 -16.62 -10.67 1.18
CA ALA A 233 -16.42 -12.09 0.99
C ALA A 233 -16.45 -12.86 2.32
N THR A 234 -17.15 -12.33 3.33
CA THR A 234 -17.38 -13.02 4.60
C THR A 234 -18.64 -13.89 4.52
N ILE A 235 -18.78 -14.82 5.45
CA ILE A 235 -20.06 -15.49 5.70
C ILE A 235 -21.03 -14.45 6.27
N PRO A 236 -22.29 -14.36 5.79
CA PRO A 236 -23.27 -13.48 6.42
C PRO A 236 -23.34 -13.69 7.93
N PHE A 237 -23.27 -12.60 8.68
CA PHE A 237 -23.22 -12.67 10.15
C PHE A 237 -24.35 -13.50 10.74
N GLU A 238 -25.55 -13.39 10.16
CA GLU A 238 -26.76 -14.08 10.59
C GLU A 238 -26.70 -15.61 10.39
N TRP A 239 -25.75 -16.10 9.56
CA TRP A 239 -25.62 -17.50 9.27
C TRP A 239 -24.63 -18.23 10.22
N LYS A 240 -23.85 -17.51 10.98
CA LYS A 240 -22.76 -18.06 11.82
C LYS A 240 -23.24 -18.99 12.94
N GLU A 241 -24.51 -18.87 13.33
CA GLU A 241 -25.12 -19.71 14.36
C GLU A 241 -25.80 -20.98 13.78
N LYS A 242 -25.80 -21.17 12.45
CA LYS A 242 -26.43 -22.31 11.78
C LYS A 242 -25.44 -23.46 11.60
N PRO A 243 -25.56 -24.56 12.36
CA PRO A 243 -24.50 -25.57 12.52
C PRO A 243 -24.20 -26.45 11.30
N CYS A 244 -24.79 -26.28 10.15
CA CYS A 244 -24.62 -27.18 9.00
C CYS A 244 -24.10 -26.51 7.73
N LEU A 245 -23.60 -25.30 7.79
CA LEU A 245 -23.26 -24.53 6.59
C LEU A 245 -21.80 -24.69 6.13
N LEU A 246 -20.92 -25.26 6.95
CA LEU A 246 -19.50 -25.37 6.61
C LEU A 246 -18.94 -26.73 6.89
N TYR A 247 -18.72 -27.48 5.83
CA TYR A 247 -17.79 -28.60 5.82
C TYR A 247 -16.41 -28.07 5.44
N THR A 248 -15.60 -27.74 6.43
CA THR A 248 -14.42 -26.90 6.18
C THR A 248 -13.10 -27.62 6.03
N SER A 249 -13.00 -28.88 6.38
CA SER A 249 -11.87 -29.78 6.06
C SER A 249 -12.16 -31.17 6.61
N PRO A 250 -11.52 -32.22 6.08
CA PRO A 250 -11.53 -33.50 6.74
C PRO A 250 -11.08 -33.33 8.18
N SER A 251 -11.90 -33.77 9.13
CA SER A 251 -11.52 -33.80 10.54
C SER A 251 -10.21 -34.58 10.67
N PRO A 252 -9.37 -34.31 11.69
CA PRO A 252 -8.20 -35.15 11.95
C PRO A 252 -8.54 -36.67 12.02
N ARG A 253 -9.79 -37.03 12.34
CA ARG A 253 -10.30 -38.40 12.32
C ARG A 253 -10.48 -38.95 10.90
N ASP A 254 -10.68 -38.11 9.91
CA ASP A 254 -10.86 -38.53 8.50
C ASP A 254 -9.54 -38.73 7.78
N ARG A 255 -8.41 -38.27 8.36
CA ARG A 255 -7.05 -38.46 7.83
C ARG A 255 -6.43 -39.80 8.21
N THR A 256 -7.10 -40.59 9.05
CA THR A 256 -6.62 -41.90 9.55
C THR A 256 -7.36 -43.09 8.95
N ARG A 257 -8.07 -42.92 7.83
CA ARG A 257 -8.67 -43.99 7.06
C ARG A 257 -8.02 -44.15 5.71
#